data_b2caaa11a6705ffca4e2482ed9dc655e
#
_entry.id   b2caaa11a6705ffca4e2482ed9dc655e
#
_cell.length_a   1.000
_cell.length_b   1.000
_cell.length_c   1.000
_cell.angle_alpha   90.00
_cell.angle_beta   90.00
_cell.angle_gamma   90.00
#
_symmetry.space_group_name_H-M   'P 1'
#
loop_
_entity.id
_entity.type
_entity.pdbx_description
1 polymer ?
#
loop_
_entity_poly.entity_id
_entity_poly.type
_entity_poly.pdbx_seq_one_letter_code
_entity_poly.pdbx_strand_id
1 'polypeptide(L)'
;MISFIINRKRVSLDVDPSTPLLWVLRENLGLTGTKYGCGMAQCGACTVHLDGQAIRSCVASVSRAAGKEVTTIEGLSPDLSHPLQRAWLAEDVPQCGYCQSGQLMSAAVLLREKPRPSDEDIDQAMTGNICRCGTYPRIRKAIHRAAGMMSTGGAK
;
A
#
# COMPACT_ATOMS: atom_id res chain seq x y z
N MET A 1 17.72 16.07 -11.64
CA MET A 1 17.73 15.14 -10.47
C MET A 1 16.52 15.38 -9.59
N ILE A 2 15.81 14.31 -9.19
CA ILE A 2 14.65 14.36 -8.30
C ILE A 2 15.03 13.68 -6.99
N SER A 3 14.87 14.38 -5.88
CA SER A 3 15.22 13.88 -4.54
C SER A 3 13.96 13.69 -3.71
N PHE A 4 13.82 12.54 -3.06
CA PHE A 4 12.72 12.23 -2.15
C PHE A 4 13.15 11.21 -1.10
N ILE A 5 12.29 10.94 -0.12
CA ILE A 5 12.51 9.89 0.88
C ILE A 5 11.71 8.66 0.44
N ILE A 6 12.33 7.51 0.40
CA ILE A 6 11.70 6.21 0.12
C ILE A 6 11.97 5.25 1.26
N ASN A 7 10.92 4.77 1.92
CA ASN A 7 11.03 3.84 3.03
C ASN A 7 12.08 4.30 4.05
N ARG A 8 12.01 5.59 4.45
CA ARG A 8 12.91 6.28 5.40
C ARG A 8 14.35 6.52 4.91
N LYS A 9 14.66 6.23 3.65
CA LYS A 9 15.98 6.48 3.04
C LYS A 9 15.87 7.59 2.01
N ARG A 10 16.79 8.57 2.06
CA ARG A 10 16.86 9.62 1.05
C ARG A 10 17.49 9.06 -0.23
N VAL A 11 16.87 9.35 -1.35
CA VAL A 11 17.38 9.02 -2.69
C VAL A 11 17.39 10.26 -3.56
N SER A 12 18.26 10.27 -4.56
CA SER A 12 18.32 11.30 -5.60
C SER A 12 18.57 10.60 -6.93
N LEU A 13 17.68 10.79 -7.90
CA LEU A 13 17.68 10.07 -9.15
C LEU A 13 17.67 11.03 -10.33
N ASP A 14 18.46 10.71 -11.34
CA ASP A 14 18.43 11.38 -12.64
C ASP A 14 17.47 10.63 -13.57
N VAL A 15 16.21 11.01 -13.50
CA VAL A 15 15.12 10.42 -14.27
C VAL A 15 14.22 11.52 -14.82
N ASP A 16 13.52 11.24 -15.91
CA ASP A 16 12.53 12.18 -16.44
C ASP A 16 11.45 12.45 -15.40
N PRO A 17 11.16 13.73 -15.07
CA PRO A 17 10.16 14.12 -14.08
C PRO A 17 8.75 13.60 -14.36
N SER A 18 8.42 13.32 -15.61
CA SER A 18 7.12 12.80 -16.03
C SER A 18 6.99 11.28 -15.86
N THR A 19 8.10 10.57 -15.60
CA THR A 19 8.08 9.11 -15.43
C THR A 19 7.11 8.72 -14.30
N PRO A 20 6.20 7.76 -14.54
CA PRO A 20 5.33 7.26 -13.48
C PRO A 20 6.16 6.71 -12.31
N LEU A 21 5.78 7.08 -11.10
CA LEU A 21 6.48 6.67 -9.88
C LEU A 21 6.62 5.15 -9.78
N LEU A 22 5.62 4.39 -10.24
CA LEU A 22 5.66 2.93 -10.26
C LEU A 22 6.93 2.38 -10.93
N TRP A 23 7.30 2.93 -12.09
CA TRP A 23 8.47 2.46 -12.83
C TRP A 23 9.77 2.87 -12.15
N VAL A 24 9.82 4.06 -11.58
CA VAL A 24 10.97 4.49 -10.78
C VAL A 24 11.20 3.55 -9.59
N LEU A 25 10.13 3.18 -8.88
CA LEU A 25 10.21 2.22 -7.77
C LEU A 25 10.74 0.87 -8.23
N ARG A 26 10.22 0.34 -9.33
CA ARG A 26 10.54 -1.01 -9.80
C ARG A 26 11.87 -1.11 -10.52
N GLU A 27 12.14 -0.18 -11.46
CA GLU A 27 13.29 -0.28 -12.38
C GLU A 27 14.54 0.43 -11.82
N ASN A 28 14.37 1.61 -11.22
CA ASN A 28 15.53 2.37 -10.70
C ASN A 28 15.89 1.97 -9.27
N LEU A 29 14.90 1.63 -8.44
CA LEU A 29 15.10 1.34 -7.01
C LEU A 29 15.00 -0.16 -6.68
N GLY A 30 14.59 -1.01 -7.62
CA GLY A 30 14.46 -2.45 -7.41
C GLY A 30 13.36 -2.85 -6.41
N LEU A 31 12.42 -1.93 -6.09
CA LEU A 31 11.31 -2.18 -5.18
C LEU A 31 10.14 -2.81 -5.93
N THR A 32 10.17 -4.12 -6.11
CA THR A 32 9.26 -4.86 -6.98
C THR A 32 7.94 -5.29 -6.30
N GLY A 33 7.77 -5.03 -5.01
CA GLY A 33 6.55 -5.34 -4.27
C GLY A 33 5.32 -4.59 -4.77
N THR A 34 5.48 -3.35 -5.22
CA THR A 34 4.44 -2.56 -5.88
C THR A 34 4.23 -3.07 -7.31
N LYS A 35 2.98 -3.37 -7.68
CA LYS A 35 2.68 -4.10 -8.94
C LYS A 35 1.98 -3.22 -9.98
N TYR A 36 2.26 -3.51 -11.25
CA TYR A 36 1.53 -2.97 -12.39
C TYR A 36 0.31 -3.86 -12.69
N GLY A 37 -0.86 -3.25 -12.86
CA GLY A 37 -2.07 -3.94 -13.29
C GLY A 37 -2.72 -3.22 -14.47
N CYS A 38 -3.64 -2.25 -14.21
CA CYS A 38 -4.38 -1.54 -15.27
C CYS A 38 -3.62 -0.37 -15.92
N GLY A 39 -2.65 0.25 -15.22
CA GLY A 39 -1.94 1.45 -15.69
C GLY A 39 -2.79 2.73 -15.74
N MET A 40 -4.02 2.72 -15.21
CA MET A 40 -4.99 3.81 -15.30
C MET A 40 -5.66 4.12 -13.95
N ALA A 41 -5.00 3.83 -12.85
CA ALA A 41 -5.41 4.11 -11.48
C ALA A 41 -6.69 3.40 -10.98
N GLN A 42 -7.16 2.35 -11.64
CA GLN A 42 -8.42 1.68 -11.30
C GLN A 42 -8.27 0.44 -10.44
N CYS A 43 -7.25 -0.40 -10.68
CA CYS A 43 -7.15 -1.70 -10.01
C CYS A 43 -6.53 -1.67 -8.61
N GLY A 44 -5.77 -0.64 -8.28
CA GLY A 44 -5.14 -0.47 -6.97
C GLY A 44 -3.88 -1.29 -6.71
N ALA A 45 -3.43 -2.16 -7.64
CA ALA A 45 -2.23 -2.98 -7.46
C ALA A 45 -0.95 -2.15 -7.23
N CYS A 46 -0.93 -0.92 -7.74
CA CYS A 46 0.19 0.01 -7.66
C CYS A 46 0.12 0.99 -6.46
N THR A 47 -0.74 0.76 -5.50
CA THR A 47 -0.92 1.66 -4.36
C THR A 47 0.33 1.76 -3.52
N VAL A 48 0.77 2.99 -3.28
CA VAL A 48 1.83 3.37 -2.34
C VAL A 48 1.35 4.54 -1.49
N HIS A 49 2.07 4.89 -0.43
CA HIS A 49 1.80 6.11 0.31
C HIS A 49 2.72 7.25 -0.16
N LEU A 50 2.17 8.43 -0.31
CA LEU A 50 2.89 9.69 -0.50
C LEU A 50 2.50 10.62 0.66
N ASP A 51 3.46 10.96 1.51
CA ASP A 51 3.23 11.68 2.78
C ASP A 51 2.08 11.04 3.59
N GLY A 52 2.05 9.72 3.63
CA GLY A 52 1.03 8.94 4.32
C GLY A 52 -0.30 8.77 3.59
N GLN A 53 -0.54 9.41 2.46
CA GLN A 53 -1.79 9.26 1.69
C GLN A 53 -1.65 8.17 0.62
N ALA A 54 -2.68 7.35 0.45
CA ALA A 54 -2.69 6.33 -0.59
C ALA A 54 -2.82 6.97 -1.98
N ILE A 55 -1.88 6.66 -2.87
CA ILE A 55 -1.90 7.11 -4.26
C ILE A 55 -1.70 5.95 -5.22
N ARG A 56 -2.11 6.14 -6.46
CA ARG A 56 -1.88 5.18 -7.56
C ARG A 56 -0.59 5.56 -8.30
N SER A 57 0.49 4.85 -8.02
CA SER A 57 1.82 5.15 -8.56
C SER A 57 1.94 4.97 -10.07
N CYS A 58 1.04 4.23 -10.72
CA CYS A 58 1.05 4.02 -12.17
C CYS A 58 0.71 5.29 -12.97
N VAL A 59 0.02 6.25 -12.36
CA VAL A 59 -0.35 7.53 -13.02
C VAL A 59 0.27 8.75 -12.34
N ALA A 60 0.79 8.59 -11.14
CA ALA A 60 1.49 9.66 -10.43
C ALA A 60 2.91 9.78 -10.97
N SER A 61 3.28 10.95 -11.51
CA SER A 61 4.66 11.21 -11.94
C SER A 61 5.62 11.25 -10.75
N VAL A 62 6.89 10.88 -10.97
CA VAL A 62 7.91 10.92 -9.92
C VAL A 62 8.17 12.33 -9.40
N SER A 63 7.92 13.36 -10.22
CA SER A 63 8.01 14.77 -9.80
C SER A 63 7.11 15.10 -8.61
N ARG A 64 5.97 14.42 -8.47
CA ARG A 64 5.07 14.61 -7.31
C ARG A 64 5.69 14.13 -5.99
N ALA A 65 6.67 13.24 -6.06
CA ALA A 65 7.39 12.76 -4.88
C ALA A 65 8.54 13.69 -4.45
N ALA A 66 8.91 14.67 -5.26
CA ALA A 66 10.02 15.58 -4.96
C ALA A 66 9.85 16.23 -3.58
N GLY A 67 10.86 16.08 -2.71
CA GLY A 67 10.86 16.60 -1.35
C GLY A 67 9.93 15.90 -0.36
N LYS A 68 9.23 14.83 -0.77
CA LYS A 68 8.24 14.12 0.02
C LYS A 68 8.70 12.73 0.45
N GLU A 69 7.89 12.09 1.29
CA GLU A 69 8.11 10.72 1.72
C GLU A 69 7.19 9.74 0.96
N VAL A 70 7.81 8.74 0.33
CA VAL A 70 7.13 7.60 -0.30
C VAL A 70 7.31 6.38 0.58
N THR A 71 6.22 5.68 0.88
CA THR A 71 6.26 4.37 1.54
C THR A 71 5.66 3.33 0.62
N THR A 72 6.41 2.26 0.34
CA THR A 72 5.96 1.08 -0.40
C THR A 72 5.65 -0.06 0.56
N ILE A 73 5.17 -1.19 0.02
CA ILE A 73 4.91 -2.39 0.83
C ILE A 73 6.18 -2.88 1.58
N GLU A 74 7.35 -2.72 0.97
CA GLU A 74 8.63 -3.07 1.60
C GLU A 74 8.95 -2.19 2.82
N GLY A 75 8.38 -0.99 2.88
CA GLY A 75 8.57 -0.04 3.98
C GLY A 75 7.44 0.00 4.99
N LEU A 76 6.35 -0.76 4.78
CA LEU A 76 5.21 -0.78 5.70
C LEU A 76 5.63 -1.27 7.09
N SER A 77 6.40 -2.34 7.14
CA SER A 77 7.08 -2.83 8.34
C SER A 77 8.32 -3.64 7.94
N PRO A 78 9.52 -3.29 8.48
CA PRO A 78 10.76 -3.96 8.07
C PRO A 78 10.83 -5.44 8.43
N ASP A 79 10.10 -5.85 9.47
CA ASP A 79 10.10 -7.18 10.05
C ASP A 79 8.77 -7.93 9.86
N LEU A 80 7.88 -7.42 9.00
CA LEU A 80 6.53 -7.94 8.78
C LEU A 80 5.63 -7.95 10.03
N SER A 81 5.96 -7.14 11.04
CA SER A 81 5.21 -7.08 12.30
C SER A 81 3.95 -6.22 12.25
N HIS A 82 3.73 -5.49 11.15
CA HIS A 82 2.54 -4.65 11.02
C HIS A 82 1.25 -5.47 11.23
N PRO A 83 0.29 -5.00 12.04
CA PRO A 83 -0.94 -5.76 12.34
C PRO A 83 -1.68 -6.27 11.12
N LEU A 84 -1.73 -5.50 10.03
CA LEU A 84 -2.32 -5.92 8.76
C LEU A 84 -1.57 -7.12 8.16
N GLN A 85 -0.24 -7.09 8.10
CA GLN A 85 0.55 -8.19 7.55
C GLN A 85 0.35 -9.47 8.36
N ARG A 86 0.32 -9.37 9.68
CA ARG A 86 0.03 -10.50 10.57
C ARG A 86 -1.39 -11.03 10.38
N ALA A 87 -2.38 -10.14 10.27
CA ALA A 87 -3.76 -10.52 10.03
C ALA A 87 -3.93 -11.20 8.65
N TRP A 88 -3.25 -10.70 7.62
CA TRP A 88 -3.25 -11.31 6.28
C TRP A 88 -2.77 -12.76 6.30
N LEU A 89 -1.70 -13.03 7.02
CA LEU A 89 -1.20 -14.39 7.21
C LEU A 89 -2.17 -15.26 8.02
N ALA A 90 -2.71 -14.73 9.11
CA ALA A 90 -3.61 -15.47 9.99
C ALA A 90 -4.96 -15.82 9.32
N GLU A 91 -5.44 -15.00 8.39
CA GLU A 91 -6.68 -15.25 7.64
C GLU A 91 -6.45 -15.92 6.29
N ASP A 92 -5.19 -16.29 5.98
CA ASP A 92 -4.81 -16.91 4.70
C ASP A 92 -5.40 -16.17 3.49
N VAL A 93 -5.23 -14.85 3.46
CA VAL A 93 -5.89 -13.97 2.49
C VAL A 93 -5.47 -14.24 1.06
N PRO A 94 -4.15 -14.33 0.71
CA PRO A 94 -3.73 -14.41 -0.68
C PRO A 94 -4.11 -15.73 -1.37
N GLN A 95 -4.42 -15.64 -2.68
CA GLN A 95 -4.32 -16.76 -3.60
C GLN A 95 -3.11 -16.55 -4.50
N CYS A 96 -3.26 -15.86 -5.64
CA CYS A 96 -2.11 -15.57 -6.50
C CYS A 96 -1.11 -14.56 -5.88
N GLY A 97 -1.56 -13.75 -4.96
CA GLY A 97 -0.74 -12.76 -4.25
C GLY A 97 -0.51 -11.44 -4.99
N TYR A 98 -0.89 -11.32 -6.25
CA TYR A 98 -0.51 -10.18 -7.10
C TYR A 98 -1.06 -8.84 -6.62
N CYS A 99 -2.32 -8.77 -6.19
CA CYS A 99 -2.97 -7.53 -5.73
C CYS A 99 -2.68 -7.18 -4.26
N GLN A 100 -2.03 -8.06 -3.50
CA GLN A 100 -2.03 -7.99 -2.04
C GLN A 100 -1.23 -6.80 -1.51
N SER A 101 -0.12 -6.41 -2.14
CA SER A 101 0.62 -5.21 -1.73
C SER A 101 -0.26 -3.95 -1.80
N GLY A 102 -1.01 -3.79 -2.89
CA GLY A 102 -1.95 -2.68 -3.02
C GLY A 102 -3.10 -2.75 -2.01
N GLN A 103 -3.64 -3.94 -1.75
CA GLN A 103 -4.68 -4.14 -0.75
C GLN A 103 -4.20 -3.73 0.66
N LEU A 104 -3.02 -4.18 1.06
CA LEU A 104 -2.41 -3.85 2.34
C LEU A 104 -2.13 -2.36 2.49
N MET A 105 -1.60 -1.72 1.45
CA MET A 105 -1.29 -0.29 1.48
C MET A 105 -2.56 0.57 1.60
N SER A 106 -3.64 0.21 0.92
CA SER A 106 -4.94 0.89 1.05
C SER A 106 -5.56 0.66 2.44
N ALA A 107 -5.54 -0.58 2.94
CA ALA A 107 -6.06 -0.91 4.26
C ALA A 107 -5.29 -0.20 5.38
N ALA A 108 -3.98 0.01 5.23
CA ALA A 108 -3.17 0.72 6.23
C ALA A 108 -3.61 2.17 6.40
N VAL A 109 -3.96 2.84 5.32
CA VAL A 109 -4.53 4.20 5.39
C VAL A 109 -5.89 4.19 6.07
N LEU A 110 -6.77 3.27 5.70
CA LEU A 110 -8.08 3.12 6.33
C LEU A 110 -7.97 2.96 7.85
N LEU A 111 -7.15 2.03 8.34
CA LEU A 111 -7.02 1.77 9.77
C LEU A 111 -6.38 2.92 10.55
N ARG A 112 -5.55 3.73 9.91
CA ARG A 112 -5.01 4.95 10.51
C ARG A 112 -6.08 6.02 10.67
N GLU A 113 -6.95 6.18 9.68
CA GLU A 113 -8.03 7.17 9.67
C GLU A 113 -9.25 6.71 10.49
N LYS A 114 -9.57 5.43 10.40
CA LYS A 114 -10.67 4.78 11.13
C LYS A 114 -10.16 3.52 11.83
N PRO A 115 -9.72 3.61 13.08
CA PRO A 115 -9.16 2.46 13.82
C PRO A 115 -10.16 1.32 14.07
N ARG A 116 -11.46 1.60 13.96
CA ARG A 116 -12.55 0.61 14.11
C ARG A 116 -13.53 0.77 12.95
N PRO A 117 -13.16 0.34 11.73
CA PRO A 117 -14.01 0.51 10.57
C PRO A 117 -15.21 -0.45 10.62
N SER A 118 -16.36 0.00 10.13
CA SER A 118 -17.50 -0.88 9.80
C SER A 118 -17.23 -1.64 8.50
N ASP A 119 -18.09 -2.61 8.17
CA ASP A 119 -18.03 -3.28 6.87
C ASP A 119 -18.19 -2.30 5.71
N GLU A 120 -19.07 -1.31 5.85
CA GLU A 120 -19.30 -0.27 4.85
C GLU A 120 -18.06 0.62 4.67
N ASP A 121 -17.38 0.99 5.77
CA ASP A 121 -16.13 1.74 5.71
C ASP A 121 -15.05 0.98 4.95
N ILE A 122 -14.95 -0.33 5.21
CA ILE A 122 -13.99 -1.21 4.52
C ILE A 122 -14.34 -1.31 3.05
N ASP A 123 -15.59 -1.58 2.71
CA ASP A 123 -16.04 -1.73 1.33
C ASP A 123 -15.78 -0.44 0.54
N GLN A 124 -16.09 0.71 1.11
CA GLN A 124 -15.86 2.00 0.50
C GLN A 124 -14.37 2.28 0.28
N ALA A 125 -13.55 2.06 1.31
CA ALA A 125 -12.10 2.31 1.22
C ALA A 125 -11.39 1.36 0.25
N MET A 126 -11.86 0.12 0.14
CA MET A 126 -11.24 -0.94 -0.66
C MET A 126 -11.82 -1.08 -2.07
N THR A 127 -12.85 -0.33 -2.42
CA THR A 127 -13.52 -0.37 -3.74
C THR A 127 -12.55 -0.24 -4.92
N GLY A 128 -11.51 0.58 -4.79
CA GLY A 128 -10.48 0.78 -5.81
C GLY A 128 -9.37 -0.28 -5.82
N ASN A 129 -9.52 -1.40 -5.13
CA ASN A 129 -8.55 -2.49 -5.05
C ASN A 129 -9.18 -3.79 -5.54
N ILE A 130 -8.80 -4.21 -6.76
CA ILE A 130 -9.40 -5.37 -7.42
C ILE A 130 -8.59 -6.63 -7.13
N CYS A 131 -9.26 -7.70 -6.75
CA CYS A 131 -8.70 -9.04 -6.59
C CYS A 131 -9.36 -10.01 -7.57
N ARG A 132 -8.62 -10.45 -8.58
CA ARG A 132 -9.14 -11.38 -9.60
C ARG A 132 -9.47 -12.76 -9.01
N CYS A 133 -8.79 -13.16 -7.95
CA CYS A 133 -9.06 -14.39 -7.21
C CYS A 133 -10.29 -14.29 -6.30
N GLY A 134 -10.83 -13.09 -6.09
CA GLY A 134 -12.06 -12.87 -5.32
C GLY A 134 -11.91 -13.05 -3.82
N THR A 135 -10.73 -12.79 -3.24
CA THR A 135 -10.49 -13.00 -1.80
C THR A 135 -11.08 -11.90 -0.90
N TYR A 136 -12.03 -11.12 -1.37
CA TYR A 136 -12.62 -9.98 -0.65
C TYR A 136 -13.17 -10.33 0.75
N PRO A 137 -13.86 -11.46 0.98
CA PRO A 137 -14.32 -11.82 2.33
C PRO A 137 -13.17 -12.01 3.31
N ARG A 138 -12.05 -12.60 2.87
CA ARG A 138 -10.85 -12.77 3.69
C ARG A 138 -10.15 -11.43 3.96
N ILE A 139 -10.07 -10.54 2.95
CA ILE A 139 -9.54 -9.19 3.10
C ILE A 139 -10.31 -8.43 4.18
N ARG A 140 -11.65 -8.41 4.10
CA ARG A 140 -12.50 -7.76 5.10
C ARG A 140 -12.25 -8.31 6.50
N LYS A 141 -12.25 -9.64 6.64
CA LYS A 141 -11.98 -10.31 7.92
C LYS A 141 -10.61 -9.96 8.48
N ALA A 142 -9.59 -9.93 7.64
CA ALA A 142 -8.22 -9.57 8.02
C ALA A 142 -8.12 -8.10 8.47
N ILE A 143 -8.83 -7.17 7.83
CA ILE A 143 -8.87 -5.77 8.25
C ILE A 143 -9.49 -5.63 9.64
N HIS A 144 -10.63 -6.28 9.92
CA HIS A 144 -11.23 -6.30 11.26
C HIS A 144 -10.29 -6.91 12.30
N ARG A 145 -9.61 -8.01 11.95
CA ARG A 145 -8.63 -8.63 12.85
C ARG A 145 -7.47 -7.70 13.17
N ALA A 146 -6.92 -7.02 12.16
CA ALA A 146 -5.86 -6.04 12.34
C ALA A 146 -6.31 -4.86 13.23
N ALA A 147 -7.52 -4.36 13.02
CA ALA A 147 -8.11 -3.31 13.86
C ALA A 147 -8.18 -3.75 15.34
N GLY A 148 -8.58 -4.99 15.61
CA GLY A 148 -8.56 -5.57 16.95
C GLY A 148 -7.17 -5.62 17.58
N MET A 149 -6.15 -6.03 16.80
CA MET A 149 -4.76 -6.07 17.25
C MET A 149 -4.21 -4.68 17.58
N MET A 150 -4.58 -3.65 16.81
CA MET A 150 -4.15 -2.27 17.06
C MET A 150 -4.79 -1.69 18.32
N SER A 151 -6.04 -2.04 18.60
CA SER A 151 -6.76 -1.58 19.80
C SER A 151 -6.20 -2.17 21.08
N THR A 152 -5.66 -3.40 21.07
CA THR A 152 -5.06 -4.06 22.23
C THR A 152 -3.61 -3.65 22.46
N GLY A 153 -2.88 -3.20 21.43
CA GLY A 153 -1.50 -2.72 21.52
C GLY A 153 -1.36 -1.29 22.08
N GLY A 154 -2.45 -0.53 22.19
CA GLY A 154 -2.49 0.83 22.74
C GLY A 154 -2.72 0.92 24.25
N ALA A 155 -2.79 -0.22 24.96
CA ALA A 155 -2.98 -0.30 26.41
C ALA A 155 -1.68 -0.73 27.14
N LYS A 156 -0.56 0.04 26.94
CA LYS A 156 0.64 -0.01 27.78
C LYS A 156 1.18 1.39 27.95
#